data_acd9d4e1e0473e1a3028f782a1e1d54f
#
_entry.id   acd9d4e1e0473e1a3028f782a1e1d54f
#
_cell.length_a   1.000
_cell.length_b   1.000
_cell.length_c   1.000
_cell.angle_alpha   90.00
_cell.angle_beta   90.00
_cell.angle_gamma   90.00
#
_symmetry.space_group_name_H-M   'P 1'
#
loop_
_entity.id
_entity.type
_entity.pdbx_description
1 polymer ?
#
loop_
_entity_poly.entity_id
_entity_poly.type
_entity_poly.pdbx_seq_one_letter_code
_entity_poly.pdbx_strand_id
1 'polypeptide(L)'
;VTSRSTANPLPAGYRLRRPTADDAPAVADLKRAADVARDGESDVTPAQIVEEWALPRLVQSEDVWLVETSSGEVVGYALVWMEDPPNVFVAEQTVHPGQRGQGLGELLLELCESRAVAAAGHAAGGAATNLGVWTHEDDTARRALYERHGFAYVRTFLRLDIDLAEAPATPVWPPGIAARRFRRRRDEAAVHAASEEAFRDHWRPDSMDLDEWLAFRFERPDLDLDLWWVAWDGEQVAGSLLAFQSPLGGYIDTLSVRRPWRGRGLGRALLREAFAELRRRGLPRAYLGVDSENPTGAMGLYESVGMRPKRGSHLVYEKDLPGG
;
A
#
# COMPACT_ATOMS: atom_id res chain seq x y z
N VAL A 1 33.81 17.73 7.47
CA VAL A 1 32.81 18.73 7.88
C VAL A 1 31.66 17.95 8.48
N THR A 2 31.52 17.96 9.80
CA THR A 2 30.48 17.30 10.56
C THR A 2 29.14 17.97 10.24
N SER A 3 28.31 17.31 9.42
CA SER A 3 26.90 17.67 9.22
C SER A 3 26.19 17.51 10.56
N ARG A 4 25.81 18.61 11.20
CA ARG A 4 24.93 18.61 12.36
C ARG A 4 23.56 18.07 11.88
N SER A 5 23.18 16.91 12.37
CA SER A 5 21.79 16.46 12.31
C SER A 5 20.93 17.54 12.97
N THR A 6 20.11 18.21 12.19
CA THR A 6 19.18 19.26 12.66
C THR A 6 17.83 18.64 13.04
N ALA A 7 17.79 17.36 13.39
CA ALA A 7 16.55 16.77 13.88
C ALA A 7 16.07 17.52 15.12
N ASN A 8 14.81 17.94 15.10
CA ASN A 8 14.17 18.56 16.25
C ASN A 8 14.35 17.68 17.49
N PRO A 9 14.66 18.26 18.66
CA PRO A 9 14.80 17.45 19.86
C PRO A 9 13.46 16.76 20.18
N LEU A 10 13.54 15.50 20.56
CA LEU A 10 12.36 14.76 21.04
C LEU A 10 11.68 15.54 22.16
N PRO A 11 10.37 15.84 22.07
CA PRO A 11 9.66 16.57 23.09
C PRO A 11 9.73 15.86 24.46
N ALA A 12 9.69 16.63 25.56
CA ALA A 12 9.75 16.06 26.91
C ALA A 12 8.55 15.12 27.16
N GLY A 13 8.79 14.01 27.82
CA GLY A 13 7.75 13.01 28.14
C GLY A 13 7.61 11.90 27.10
N TYR A 14 8.40 11.94 26.02
CA TYR A 14 8.41 10.88 25.02
C TYR A 14 9.77 10.18 24.96
N ARG A 15 9.76 8.95 24.43
CA ARG A 15 10.94 8.16 24.15
C ARG A 15 10.89 7.65 22.70
N LEU A 16 11.98 7.82 21.97
CA LEU A 16 12.18 7.27 20.63
C LEU A 16 12.91 5.92 20.76
N ARG A 17 12.41 4.89 20.08
CA ARG A 17 13.07 3.59 19.98
C ARG A 17 12.82 2.87 18.64
N ARG A 18 13.52 1.79 18.43
CA ARG A 18 13.24 0.85 17.33
C ARG A 18 12.19 -0.16 17.77
N PRO A 19 11.34 -0.65 16.83
CA PRO A 19 10.38 -1.71 17.12
C PRO A 19 11.06 -3.06 17.35
N THR A 20 10.34 -3.92 18.03
CA THR A 20 10.57 -5.36 18.09
C THR A 20 9.41 -6.09 17.39
N ALA A 21 9.52 -7.38 17.15
CA ALA A 21 8.43 -8.17 16.56
C ALA A 21 7.13 -8.10 17.37
N ASP A 22 7.22 -7.93 18.69
CA ASP A 22 6.09 -7.87 19.60
C ASP A 22 5.31 -6.54 19.54
N ASP A 23 5.83 -5.55 18.83
CA ASP A 23 5.20 -4.21 18.74
C ASP A 23 4.13 -4.13 17.63
N ALA A 24 3.99 -5.12 16.76
CA ALA A 24 3.04 -5.08 15.66
C ALA A 24 1.58 -4.83 16.12
N PRO A 25 1.07 -5.41 17.22
CA PRO A 25 -0.26 -5.07 17.74
C PRO A 25 -0.38 -3.61 18.17
N ALA A 26 0.62 -3.06 18.86
CA ALA A 26 0.59 -1.67 19.33
C ALA A 26 0.65 -0.66 18.16
N VAL A 27 1.42 -0.95 17.12
CA VAL A 27 1.45 -0.14 15.89
C VAL A 27 0.10 -0.23 15.16
N ALA A 28 -0.49 -1.41 15.08
CA ALA A 28 -1.82 -1.56 14.49
C ALA A 28 -2.89 -0.78 15.27
N ASP A 29 -2.83 -0.78 16.61
CA ASP A 29 -3.73 0.00 17.46
C ASP A 29 -3.57 1.50 17.22
N LEU A 30 -2.34 1.99 17.11
CA LEU A 30 -2.02 3.38 16.80
C LEU A 30 -2.59 3.78 15.42
N LYS A 31 -2.35 2.97 14.38
CA LYS A 31 -2.86 3.24 13.02
C LYS A 31 -4.39 3.21 13.01
N ARG A 32 -5.02 2.23 13.67
CA ARG A 32 -6.49 2.16 13.82
C ARG A 32 -7.05 3.40 14.53
N ALA A 33 -6.42 3.85 15.61
CA ALA A 33 -6.88 5.06 16.30
C ALA A 33 -6.85 6.29 15.39
N ALA A 34 -5.81 6.41 14.55
CA ALA A 34 -5.68 7.51 13.59
C ALA A 34 -6.74 7.44 12.48
N ASP A 35 -7.01 6.23 11.94
CA ASP A 35 -8.01 6.00 10.90
C ASP A 35 -9.44 6.23 11.42
N VAL A 36 -9.77 5.64 12.58
CA VAL A 36 -11.10 5.82 13.19
C VAL A 36 -11.38 7.29 13.51
N ALA A 37 -10.38 8.03 13.99
CA ALA A 37 -10.52 9.46 14.23
C ALA A 37 -10.76 10.28 12.96
N ARG A 38 -10.32 9.79 11.80
CA ARG A 38 -10.46 10.43 10.51
C ARG A 38 -11.72 9.96 9.76
N ASP A 39 -11.87 8.63 9.61
CA ASP A 39 -12.84 8.02 8.70
C ASP A 39 -14.00 7.31 9.44
N GLY A 40 -13.91 7.16 10.77
CA GLY A 40 -14.86 6.41 11.58
C GLY A 40 -14.67 4.87 11.51
N GLU A 41 -13.75 4.39 10.71
CA GLU A 41 -13.46 2.96 10.52
C GLU A 41 -11.99 2.73 10.18
N SER A 42 -11.50 1.51 10.36
CA SER A 42 -10.13 1.11 9.97
C SER A 42 -10.09 -0.36 9.58
N ASP A 43 -9.23 -0.71 8.64
CA ASP A 43 -8.95 -2.09 8.22
C ASP A 43 -7.58 -2.59 8.68
N VAL A 44 -6.87 -1.80 9.47
CA VAL A 44 -5.52 -2.14 9.92
C VAL A 44 -5.54 -3.33 10.88
N THR A 45 -4.69 -4.32 10.60
CA THR A 45 -4.48 -5.51 11.41
C THR A 45 -3.01 -5.65 11.82
N PRO A 46 -2.67 -6.36 12.90
CA PRO A 46 -1.29 -6.68 13.22
C PRO A 46 -0.57 -7.46 12.11
N ALA A 47 -1.30 -8.28 11.34
CA ALA A 47 -0.75 -9.03 10.21
C ALA A 47 -0.23 -8.12 9.11
N GLN A 48 -0.93 -7.01 8.83
CA GLN A 48 -0.47 -6.01 7.85
C GLN A 48 0.79 -5.28 8.33
N ILE A 49 0.96 -5.05 9.64
CA ILE A 49 2.20 -4.46 10.18
C ILE A 49 3.37 -5.42 10.01
N VAL A 50 3.15 -6.72 10.23
CA VAL A 50 4.19 -7.74 9.99
C VAL A 50 4.59 -7.79 8.52
N GLU A 51 3.60 -7.74 7.59
CA GLU A 51 3.83 -7.66 6.15
C GLU A 51 4.60 -6.38 5.76
N GLU A 52 4.25 -5.24 6.33
CA GLU A 52 4.92 -3.96 6.13
C GLU A 52 6.40 -4.02 6.58
N TRP A 53 6.69 -4.71 7.68
CA TRP A 53 8.06 -4.91 8.15
C TRP A 53 8.84 -5.97 7.37
N ALA A 54 8.17 -6.79 6.58
CA ALA A 54 8.77 -7.75 5.66
C ALA A 54 9.00 -7.18 4.24
N LEU A 55 8.76 -5.89 4.03
CA LEU A 55 9.02 -5.22 2.75
C LEU A 55 10.47 -5.47 2.29
N PRO A 56 10.69 -5.78 1.01
CA PRO A 56 12.03 -5.91 0.46
C PRO A 56 12.88 -4.68 0.76
N ARG A 57 14.15 -4.90 1.09
CA ARG A 57 15.13 -3.84 1.38
C ARG A 57 14.82 -2.98 2.61
N LEU A 58 13.80 -3.30 3.40
CA LEU A 58 13.57 -2.64 4.69
C LEU A 58 14.40 -3.31 5.77
N VAL A 59 15.19 -2.52 6.49
CA VAL A 59 15.95 -2.96 7.66
C VAL A 59 15.28 -2.39 8.91
N GLN A 60 14.46 -3.19 9.58
CA GLN A 60 13.62 -2.74 10.70
C GLN A 60 14.39 -1.96 11.78
N SER A 61 15.62 -2.36 12.09
CA SER A 61 16.48 -1.69 13.08
C SER A 61 17.02 -0.33 12.63
N GLU A 62 16.91 0.01 11.34
CA GLU A 62 17.42 1.26 10.76
C GLU A 62 16.32 2.13 10.18
N ASP A 63 15.26 1.51 9.64
CA ASP A 63 14.25 2.16 8.79
C ASP A 63 12.93 2.40 9.50
N VAL A 64 12.75 1.87 10.74
CA VAL A 64 11.48 1.97 11.48
C VAL A 64 11.69 2.62 12.83
N TRP A 65 10.77 3.48 13.26
CA TRP A 65 10.81 4.20 14.55
C TRP A 65 9.46 4.12 15.26
N LEU A 66 9.54 4.00 16.59
CA LEU A 66 8.42 4.17 17.51
C LEU A 66 8.67 5.33 18.46
N VAL A 67 7.62 6.09 18.74
CA VAL A 67 7.58 7.07 19.82
C VAL A 67 6.63 6.56 20.88
N GLU A 68 7.12 6.48 22.11
CA GLU A 68 6.37 6.09 23.30
C GLU A 68 6.22 7.24 24.26
N THR A 69 5.12 7.25 25.00
CA THR A 69 4.98 8.09 26.22
C THR A 69 5.83 7.54 27.36
N SER A 70 5.96 8.31 28.43
CA SER A 70 6.62 7.84 29.67
C SER A 70 5.92 6.63 30.32
N SER A 71 4.64 6.37 30.01
CA SER A 71 3.90 5.18 30.44
C SER A 71 4.10 3.95 29.53
N GLY A 72 4.86 4.07 28.43
CA GLY A 72 5.12 2.99 27.49
C GLY A 72 4.05 2.82 26.40
N GLU A 73 3.12 3.74 26.28
CA GLU A 73 2.12 3.72 25.19
C GLU A 73 2.76 4.17 23.87
N VAL A 74 2.59 3.39 22.79
CA VAL A 74 3.05 3.76 21.45
C VAL A 74 2.11 4.81 20.85
N VAL A 75 2.65 6.00 20.61
CA VAL A 75 1.88 7.18 20.12
C VAL A 75 2.42 7.79 18.85
N GLY A 76 3.54 7.28 18.35
CA GLY A 76 4.13 7.68 17.07
C GLY A 76 4.79 6.49 16.39
N TYR A 77 4.66 6.43 15.08
CA TYR A 77 5.24 5.42 14.23
C TYR A 77 5.71 6.04 12.93
N ALA A 78 6.87 5.64 12.45
CA ALA A 78 7.33 5.96 11.11
C ALA A 78 8.18 4.86 10.55
N LEU A 79 8.15 4.73 9.22
CA LEU A 79 9.09 3.92 8.48
C LEU A 79 9.45 4.60 7.16
N VAL A 80 10.59 4.23 6.62
CA VAL A 80 11.02 4.58 5.27
C VAL A 80 11.60 3.35 4.61
N TRP A 81 11.21 3.08 3.37
CA TRP A 81 11.75 1.97 2.59
C TRP A 81 12.09 2.41 1.18
N MET A 82 12.92 1.64 0.49
CA MET A 82 13.31 1.88 -0.88
C MET A 82 12.49 0.97 -1.81
N GLU A 83 11.79 1.58 -2.77
CA GLU A 83 11.11 0.89 -3.87
C GLU A 83 12.09 0.56 -5.01
N ASP A 84 11.69 -0.29 -5.94
CA ASP A 84 12.37 -0.49 -7.21
C ASP A 84 11.68 0.34 -8.32
N PRO A 85 12.43 1.03 -9.18
CA PRO A 85 13.89 1.09 -9.28
C PRO A 85 14.56 1.76 -8.07
N PRO A 86 15.81 1.36 -7.75
CA PRO A 86 16.50 1.78 -6.54
C PRO A 86 16.87 3.26 -6.62
N ASN A 87 15.97 4.14 -6.27
CA ASN A 87 16.17 5.59 -6.16
C ASN A 87 14.90 6.28 -5.69
N VAL A 88 13.86 5.48 -5.43
CA VAL A 88 12.59 5.97 -4.91
C VAL A 88 12.44 5.48 -3.49
N PHE A 89 12.38 6.42 -2.56
CA PHE A 89 12.06 6.13 -1.18
C PHE A 89 10.60 6.47 -0.91
N VAL A 90 9.96 5.69 -0.07
CA VAL A 90 8.62 5.99 0.43
C VAL A 90 8.66 6.01 1.94
N ALA A 91 8.02 6.99 2.55
CA ALA A 91 7.89 7.08 3.99
C ALA A 91 6.42 7.13 4.41
N GLU A 92 6.14 6.44 5.48
CA GLU A 92 4.88 6.52 6.18
C GLU A 92 5.09 6.97 7.62
N GLN A 93 4.13 7.73 8.15
CA GLN A 93 4.17 8.19 9.52
C GLN A 93 2.77 8.31 10.10
N THR A 94 2.62 7.90 11.34
CA THR A 94 1.38 8.00 12.08
C THR A 94 1.63 8.56 13.47
N VAL A 95 0.80 9.53 13.89
CA VAL A 95 0.79 10.09 15.26
C VAL A 95 -0.61 9.89 15.82
N HIS A 96 -0.67 9.39 17.05
CA HIS A 96 -1.94 9.21 17.77
C HIS A 96 -2.73 10.52 17.81
N PRO A 97 -4.04 10.51 17.51
CA PRO A 97 -4.85 11.74 17.43
C PRO A 97 -4.75 12.63 18.66
N GLY A 98 -4.72 12.04 19.85
CA GLY A 98 -4.57 12.76 21.11
C GLY A 98 -3.18 13.37 21.37
N GLN A 99 -2.18 13.05 20.52
CA GLN A 99 -0.80 13.55 20.65
C GLN A 99 -0.39 14.47 19.49
N ARG A 100 -1.35 14.87 18.65
CA ARG A 100 -1.12 15.84 17.58
C ARG A 100 -0.76 17.21 18.14
N GLY A 101 0.00 18.00 17.37
CA GLY A 101 0.44 19.34 17.79
C GLY A 101 1.61 19.36 18.77
N GLN A 102 2.19 18.20 19.12
CA GLN A 102 3.34 18.08 20.02
C GLN A 102 4.70 18.03 19.29
N GLY A 103 4.74 18.29 17.97
CA GLY A 103 5.96 18.23 17.17
C GLY A 103 6.35 16.82 16.71
N LEU A 104 5.63 15.76 17.13
CA LEU A 104 5.98 14.37 16.80
C LEU A 104 5.96 14.08 15.30
N GLY A 105 4.98 14.64 14.56
CA GLY A 105 4.88 14.43 13.12
C GLY A 105 6.07 15.03 12.37
N GLU A 106 6.56 16.19 12.79
CA GLU A 106 7.73 16.85 12.20
C GLU A 106 9.00 16.05 12.49
N LEU A 107 9.20 15.63 13.75
CA LEU A 107 10.32 14.76 14.14
C LEU A 107 10.36 13.47 13.33
N LEU A 108 9.22 12.79 13.18
CA LEU A 108 9.14 11.53 12.42
C LEU A 108 9.44 11.72 10.95
N LEU A 109 8.98 12.83 10.35
CA LEU A 109 9.31 13.19 8.97
C LEU A 109 10.80 13.43 8.79
N GLU A 110 11.41 14.22 9.67
CA GLU A 110 12.86 14.50 9.65
C GLU A 110 13.71 13.24 9.78
N LEU A 111 13.28 12.27 10.59
CA LEU A 111 13.96 10.97 10.71
C LEU A 111 13.91 10.19 9.39
N CYS A 112 12.74 10.14 8.73
CA CYS A 112 12.59 9.50 7.42
C CYS A 112 13.42 10.21 6.34
N GLU A 113 13.38 11.55 6.27
CA GLU A 113 14.19 12.34 5.34
C GLU A 113 15.70 12.08 5.53
N SER A 114 16.16 12.14 6.78
CA SER A 114 17.56 11.93 7.11
C SER A 114 18.03 10.52 6.71
N ARG A 115 17.20 9.51 6.96
CA ARG A 115 17.51 8.12 6.61
C ARG A 115 17.51 7.90 5.09
N ALA A 116 16.53 8.47 4.38
CA ALA A 116 16.46 8.39 2.92
C ALA A 116 17.69 9.04 2.27
N VAL A 117 18.12 10.24 2.74
CA VAL A 117 19.33 10.90 2.27
C VAL A 117 20.57 10.06 2.54
N ALA A 118 20.69 9.46 3.74
CA ALA A 118 21.82 8.60 4.08
C ALA A 118 21.89 7.36 3.20
N ALA A 119 20.73 6.74 2.90
CA ALA A 119 20.65 5.57 2.03
C ALA A 119 20.91 5.93 0.56
N ALA A 120 20.40 7.06 0.09
CA ALA A 120 20.62 7.57 -1.27
C ALA A 120 22.11 7.80 -1.58
N GLY A 121 22.86 8.31 -0.62
CA GLY A 121 24.32 8.53 -0.77
C GLY A 121 25.14 7.25 -0.95
N HIS A 122 24.55 6.07 -0.71
CA HIS A 122 25.15 4.76 -0.94
C HIS A 122 24.67 4.10 -2.24
N ALA A 123 23.66 4.68 -2.92
CA ALA A 123 23.15 4.15 -4.18
C ALA A 123 24.13 4.50 -5.31
N ALA A 124 24.68 3.48 -5.96
CA ALA A 124 25.61 3.64 -7.06
C ALA A 124 24.92 4.28 -8.28
N GLY A 125 25.48 5.37 -8.82
CA GLY A 125 25.18 5.80 -10.18
C GLY A 125 24.60 7.18 -10.41
N GLY A 126 24.47 8.06 -9.39
CA GLY A 126 24.09 9.47 -9.60
C GLY A 126 22.70 9.70 -10.21
N ALA A 127 21.81 8.72 -10.13
CA ALA A 127 20.43 8.87 -10.56
C ALA A 127 19.66 9.76 -9.58
N ALA A 128 18.71 10.55 -10.08
CA ALA A 128 17.85 11.39 -9.25
C ALA A 128 17.09 10.50 -8.24
N THR A 129 17.19 10.88 -6.98
CA THR A 129 16.58 10.17 -5.87
C THR A 129 15.45 11.01 -5.32
N ASN A 130 14.31 10.43 -5.06
CA ASN A 130 13.19 11.13 -4.45
C ASN A 130 12.63 10.39 -3.22
N LEU A 131 11.95 11.13 -2.37
CA LEU A 131 11.20 10.62 -1.24
C LEU A 131 9.71 10.94 -1.44
N GLY A 132 8.88 9.90 -1.49
CA GLY A 132 7.43 10.00 -1.51
C GLY A 132 6.84 9.86 -0.12
N VAL A 133 5.76 10.58 0.15
CA VAL A 133 4.97 10.50 1.39
C VAL A 133 3.48 10.51 1.04
N TRP A 134 2.68 9.84 1.86
CA TRP A 134 1.26 9.72 1.68
C TRP A 134 0.49 10.49 2.76
N THR A 135 -0.61 11.10 2.37
CA THR A 135 -1.54 11.71 3.31
C THR A 135 -2.97 11.62 2.78
N HIS A 136 -3.91 11.92 3.64
CA HIS A 136 -5.32 12.00 3.29
C HIS A 136 -5.67 13.42 2.79
N GLU A 137 -6.61 13.54 1.86
CA GLU A 137 -7.01 14.85 1.30
C GLU A 137 -7.51 15.82 2.37
N ASP A 138 -8.16 15.30 3.42
CA ASP A 138 -8.72 16.08 4.53
C ASP A 138 -7.70 16.42 5.62
N ASP A 139 -6.50 15.80 5.62
CA ASP A 139 -5.44 16.09 6.61
C ASP A 139 -4.64 17.34 6.22
N THR A 140 -5.29 18.50 6.34
CA THR A 140 -4.69 19.80 5.98
C THR A 140 -3.42 20.12 6.77
N ALA A 141 -3.32 19.65 8.02
CA ALA A 141 -2.15 19.86 8.86
C ALA A 141 -0.93 19.11 8.34
N ARG A 142 -1.12 17.85 7.92
CA ARG A 142 -0.05 17.01 7.36
C ARG A 142 0.35 17.50 5.97
N ARG A 143 -0.61 17.91 5.14
CA ARG A 143 -0.32 18.53 3.85
C ARG A 143 0.55 19.77 4.01
N ALA A 144 0.17 20.67 4.92
CA ALA A 144 0.97 21.86 5.22
C ALA A 144 2.36 21.53 5.79
N LEU A 145 2.50 20.44 6.56
CA LEU A 145 3.80 19.94 7.03
C LEU A 145 4.67 19.53 5.83
N TYR A 146 4.16 18.72 4.93
CA TYR A 146 4.90 18.25 3.75
C TYR A 146 5.32 19.41 2.85
N GLU A 147 4.42 20.35 2.58
CA GLU A 147 4.70 21.54 1.77
C GLU A 147 5.81 22.42 2.39
N ARG A 148 5.79 22.61 3.73
CA ARG A 148 6.88 23.32 4.44
C ARG A 148 8.23 22.61 4.35
N HIS A 149 8.23 21.29 4.26
CA HIS A 149 9.44 20.48 4.07
C HIS A 149 9.87 20.36 2.60
N GLY A 150 9.20 21.07 1.69
CA GLY A 150 9.56 21.13 0.28
C GLY A 150 9.02 19.96 -0.56
N PHE A 151 8.08 19.19 -0.03
CA PHE A 151 7.35 18.20 -0.83
C PHE A 151 6.31 18.86 -1.71
N ALA A 152 6.18 18.40 -2.94
CA ALA A 152 5.17 18.82 -3.90
C ALA A 152 4.13 17.71 -4.12
N TYR A 153 2.86 18.08 -4.27
CA TYR A 153 1.81 17.15 -4.66
C TYR A 153 2.08 16.59 -6.06
N VAL A 154 1.91 15.27 -6.23
CA VAL A 154 2.14 14.60 -7.51
C VAL A 154 0.99 13.74 -7.97
N ARG A 155 0.19 13.11 -7.06
CA ARG A 155 -0.85 12.16 -7.46
C ARG A 155 -1.95 11.96 -6.42
N THR A 156 -3.11 11.53 -6.90
CA THR A 156 -4.26 11.15 -6.05
C THR A 156 -4.64 9.69 -6.28
N PHE A 157 -4.84 8.97 -5.19
CA PHE A 157 -5.42 7.63 -5.21
C PHE A 157 -6.81 7.65 -4.58
N LEU A 158 -7.80 7.16 -5.32
CA LEU A 158 -9.19 7.06 -4.87
C LEU A 158 -9.41 5.71 -4.22
N ARG A 159 -10.15 5.70 -3.14
CA ARG A 159 -10.76 4.48 -2.61
C ARG A 159 -12.11 4.27 -3.27
N LEU A 160 -12.32 3.09 -3.83
CA LEU A 160 -13.60 2.66 -4.38
C LEU A 160 -14.14 1.51 -3.55
N ASP A 161 -15.44 1.48 -3.31
CA ASP A 161 -16.10 0.36 -2.66
C ASP A 161 -17.43 0.00 -3.35
N ILE A 162 -17.90 -1.22 -3.06
CA ILE A 162 -19.21 -1.74 -3.45
C ILE A 162 -19.81 -2.48 -2.28
N ASP A 163 -21.09 -2.23 -2.01
CA ASP A 163 -21.91 -3.03 -1.09
C ASP A 163 -22.22 -4.40 -1.71
N LEU A 164 -22.02 -5.47 -0.96
CA LEU A 164 -22.27 -6.84 -1.37
C LEU A 164 -23.58 -7.41 -0.81
N ALA A 165 -24.47 -6.57 -0.23
CA ALA A 165 -25.77 -6.99 0.25
C ALA A 165 -26.61 -7.62 -0.86
N GLU A 166 -26.55 -7.04 -2.07
CA GLU A 166 -27.17 -7.62 -3.26
C GLU A 166 -26.23 -8.63 -3.94
N ALA A 167 -26.83 -9.60 -4.64
CA ALA A 167 -26.04 -10.57 -5.40
C ALA A 167 -25.33 -9.87 -6.55
N PRO A 168 -24.00 -9.99 -6.68
CA PRO A 168 -23.28 -9.45 -7.82
C PRO A 168 -23.76 -10.13 -9.11
N ALA A 169 -23.69 -9.39 -10.22
CA ALA A 169 -24.01 -9.96 -11.52
C ALA A 169 -23.07 -11.14 -11.85
N THR A 170 -23.63 -12.19 -12.43
CA THR A 170 -22.86 -13.38 -12.83
C THR A 170 -21.67 -13.01 -13.73
N PRO A 171 -20.48 -13.58 -13.49
CA PRO A 171 -19.33 -13.39 -14.36
C PRO A 171 -19.62 -13.90 -15.79
N VAL A 172 -19.29 -13.07 -16.78
CA VAL A 172 -19.33 -13.49 -18.19
C VAL A 172 -17.89 -13.51 -18.67
N TRP A 173 -17.37 -14.71 -18.87
CA TRP A 173 -16.00 -14.90 -19.30
C TRP A 173 -15.85 -14.76 -20.82
N PRO A 174 -14.78 -14.10 -21.30
CA PRO A 174 -14.49 -14.06 -22.73
C PRO A 174 -14.30 -15.48 -23.30
N PRO A 175 -14.66 -15.71 -24.56
CA PRO A 175 -14.44 -17.01 -25.20
C PRO A 175 -12.97 -17.45 -25.13
N GLY A 176 -12.74 -18.73 -24.82
CA GLY A 176 -11.40 -19.32 -24.68
C GLY A 176 -10.75 -19.12 -23.32
N ILE A 177 -11.30 -18.28 -22.45
CA ILE A 177 -10.77 -18.05 -21.10
C ILE A 177 -11.32 -19.07 -20.10
N ALA A 178 -10.41 -19.72 -19.39
CA ALA A 178 -10.70 -20.57 -18.23
C ALA A 178 -10.18 -19.92 -16.94
N ALA A 179 -11.05 -19.62 -16.00
CA ALA A 179 -10.65 -19.05 -14.72
C ALA A 179 -10.64 -20.11 -13.62
N ARG A 180 -9.67 -20.06 -12.74
CA ARG A 180 -9.56 -20.94 -11.58
C ARG A 180 -8.82 -20.27 -10.44
N ARG A 181 -8.88 -20.88 -9.25
CA ARG A 181 -8.08 -20.45 -8.09
C ARG A 181 -6.58 -20.59 -8.37
N PHE A 182 -5.84 -19.68 -7.79
CA PHE A 182 -4.37 -19.72 -7.77
C PHE A 182 -3.88 -21.02 -7.11
N ARG A 183 -2.85 -21.61 -7.65
CA ARG A 183 -2.24 -22.84 -7.13
C ARG A 183 -0.80 -22.60 -6.73
N ARG A 184 -0.56 -22.65 -5.42
CA ARG A 184 0.78 -22.52 -4.84
C ARG A 184 1.76 -23.53 -5.47
N ARG A 185 2.98 -23.12 -5.72
CA ARG A 185 4.07 -23.87 -6.35
C ARG A 185 3.82 -24.27 -7.82
N ARG A 186 2.84 -23.67 -8.47
CA ARG A 186 2.52 -23.93 -9.88
C ARG A 186 2.32 -22.66 -10.69
N ASP A 187 1.69 -21.66 -10.09
CA ASP A 187 1.22 -20.49 -10.82
C ASP A 187 2.08 -19.23 -10.56
N GLU A 188 2.95 -19.26 -9.52
CA GLU A 188 3.69 -18.09 -9.05
C GLU A 188 4.43 -17.37 -10.17
N ALA A 189 5.33 -18.06 -10.85
CA ALA A 189 6.16 -17.44 -11.89
C ALA A 189 5.32 -16.87 -13.05
N ALA A 190 4.26 -17.60 -13.44
CA ALA A 190 3.39 -17.17 -14.54
C ALA A 190 2.51 -15.97 -14.14
N VAL A 191 2.00 -15.95 -12.89
CA VAL A 191 1.18 -14.84 -12.37
C VAL A 191 2.05 -13.62 -12.12
N HIS A 192 3.23 -13.78 -11.53
CA HIS A 192 4.20 -12.72 -11.33
C HIS A 192 4.55 -12.04 -12.66
N ALA A 193 5.03 -12.80 -13.66
CA ALA A 193 5.39 -12.25 -14.96
C ALA A 193 4.21 -11.56 -15.67
N ALA A 194 2.99 -12.09 -15.53
CA ALA A 194 1.78 -11.49 -16.10
C ALA A 194 1.41 -10.17 -15.39
N SER A 195 1.57 -10.09 -14.07
CA SER A 195 1.36 -8.87 -13.29
C SER A 195 2.39 -7.81 -13.66
N GLU A 196 3.68 -8.13 -13.69
CA GLU A 196 4.75 -7.23 -14.11
C GLU A 196 4.46 -6.62 -15.50
N GLU A 197 4.03 -7.46 -16.48
CA GLU A 197 3.64 -6.96 -17.79
C GLU A 197 2.43 -6.02 -17.72
N ALA A 198 1.41 -6.37 -16.94
CA ALA A 198 0.17 -5.60 -16.84
C ALA A 198 0.36 -4.24 -16.16
N PHE A 199 1.25 -4.16 -15.17
CA PHE A 199 1.51 -2.95 -14.40
C PHE A 199 2.61 -2.06 -14.99
N ARG A 200 3.27 -2.47 -16.06
CA ARG A 200 4.35 -1.69 -16.72
C ARG A 200 3.92 -0.29 -17.16
N ASP A 201 2.62 -0.07 -17.36
CA ASP A 201 2.06 1.23 -17.75
C ASP A 201 1.67 2.12 -16.55
N HIS A 202 1.84 1.63 -15.32
CA HIS A 202 1.49 2.37 -14.12
C HIS A 202 2.50 3.49 -13.85
N TRP A 203 2.07 4.50 -13.07
CA TRP A 203 2.87 5.67 -12.72
C TRP A 203 4.21 5.33 -12.07
N ARG A 204 4.26 4.37 -11.22
CA ARG A 204 5.47 3.76 -10.66
C ARG A 204 5.28 2.26 -10.79
N PRO A 205 5.78 1.65 -11.86
CA PRO A 205 5.75 0.21 -11.91
C PRO A 205 6.69 -0.31 -10.82
N ASP A 206 6.10 -0.87 -9.79
CA ASP A 206 6.83 -1.62 -8.79
C ASP A 206 7.31 -2.91 -9.46
N SER A 207 8.60 -3.16 -9.43
CA SER A 207 9.23 -4.32 -10.04
C SER A 207 9.97 -5.08 -8.95
N MET A 208 9.32 -6.09 -8.40
CA MET A 208 9.95 -7.05 -7.51
C MET A 208 10.44 -8.23 -8.33
N ASP A 209 11.62 -8.78 -8.05
CA ASP A 209 11.94 -10.07 -8.59
C ASP A 209 11.04 -11.17 -8.00
N LEU A 210 11.08 -12.37 -8.61
CA LEU A 210 10.17 -13.44 -8.19
C LEU A 210 10.37 -13.84 -6.72
N ASP A 211 11.59 -13.87 -6.24
CA ASP A 211 11.90 -14.29 -4.87
C ASP A 211 11.46 -13.24 -3.87
N GLU A 212 11.67 -11.96 -4.16
CA GLU A 212 11.14 -10.82 -3.39
C GLU A 212 9.59 -10.85 -3.36
N TRP A 213 8.96 -11.05 -4.51
CA TRP A 213 7.50 -11.15 -4.63
C TRP A 213 6.94 -12.33 -3.83
N LEU A 214 7.62 -13.49 -3.87
CA LEU A 214 7.24 -14.65 -3.09
C LEU A 214 7.35 -14.38 -1.58
N ALA A 215 8.46 -13.80 -1.12
CA ALA A 215 8.64 -13.44 0.28
C ALA A 215 7.54 -12.48 0.73
N PHE A 216 7.35 -11.37 0.01
CA PHE A 216 6.36 -10.35 0.35
C PHE A 216 4.92 -10.90 0.38
N ARG A 217 4.51 -11.69 -0.63
CA ARG A 217 3.12 -12.14 -0.76
C ARG A 217 2.74 -13.32 0.13
N PHE A 218 3.69 -14.18 0.52
CA PHE A 218 3.38 -15.43 1.19
C PHE A 218 3.82 -15.50 2.66
N GLU A 219 4.38 -14.43 3.20
CA GLU A 219 4.69 -14.33 4.63
C GLU A 219 3.51 -13.81 5.47
N ARG A 220 2.42 -13.40 4.84
CA ARG A 220 1.19 -12.96 5.53
C ARG A 220 0.56 -14.09 6.35
N PRO A 221 0.35 -13.90 7.65
CA PRO A 221 -0.26 -14.93 8.51
C PRO A 221 -1.77 -15.16 8.22
N ASP A 222 -2.45 -14.20 7.57
CA ASP A 222 -3.87 -14.24 7.21
C ASP A 222 -4.11 -14.52 5.71
N LEU A 223 -3.09 -15.04 5.00
CA LEU A 223 -3.18 -15.33 3.58
C LEU A 223 -4.21 -16.42 3.28
N ASP A 224 -5.17 -16.11 2.43
CA ASP A 224 -6.17 -17.03 1.91
C ASP A 224 -6.16 -17.07 0.38
N LEU A 225 -5.50 -18.08 -0.18
CA LEU A 225 -5.38 -18.27 -1.63
C LEU A 225 -6.69 -18.59 -2.34
N ASP A 226 -7.76 -18.94 -1.60
CA ASP A 226 -9.09 -19.07 -2.17
C ASP A 226 -9.72 -17.73 -2.58
N LEU A 227 -9.07 -16.61 -2.21
CA LEU A 227 -9.41 -15.26 -2.68
C LEU A 227 -8.58 -14.82 -3.89
N TRP A 228 -7.78 -15.72 -4.48
CA TRP A 228 -6.92 -15.42 -5.63
C TRP A 228 -7.39 -16.17 -6.86
N TRP A 229 -7.65 -15.45 -7.95
CA TRP A 229 -8.09 -16.01 -9.23
C TRP A 229 -7.07 -15.77 -10.33
N VAL A 230 -6.91 -16.78 -11.19
CA VAL A 230 -6.08 -16.70 -12.38
C VAL A 230 -6.92 -17.08 -13.58
N ALA A 231 -6.94 -16.20 -14.57
CA ALA A 231 -7.62 -16.41 -15.85
C ALA A 231 -6.61 -16.83 -16.92
N TRP A 232 -6.86 -17.95 -17.56
CA TRP A 232 -5.98 -18.60 -18.51
C TRP A 232 -6.57 -18.59 -19.91
N ASP A 233 -5.75 -18.34 -20.92
CA ASP A 233 -6.01 -18.59 -22.33
C ASP A 233 -5.03 -19.68 -22.80
N GLY A 234 -5.50 -20.92 -22.86
CA GLY A 234 -4.62 -22.08 -22.99
C GLY A 234 -3.62 -22.17 -21.83
N GLU A 235 -2.33 -22.07 -22.13
CA GLU A 235 -1.23 -22.10 -21.15
C GLU A 235 -0.77 -20.71 -20.68
N GLN A 236 -1.35 -19.64 -21.22
CA GLN A 236 -0.96 -18.28 -20.89
C GLN A 236 -1.87 -17.67 -19.83
N VAL A 237 -1.28 -17.02 -18.85
CA VAL A 237 -2.05 -16.17 -17.93
C VAL A 237 -2.52 -14.93 -18.69
N ALA A 238 -3.83 -14.77 -18.81
CA ALA A 238 -4.47 -13.60 -19.42
C ALA A 238 -4.67 -12.46 -18.43
N GLY A 239 -4.88 -12.81 -17.14
CA GLY A 239 -5.02 -11.88 -16.06
C GLY A 239 -5.19 -12.57 -14.71
N SER A 240 -5.10 -11.82 -13.63
CA SER A 240 -5.30 -12.33 -12.27
C SER A 240 -5.97 -11.30 -11.37
N LEU A 241 -6.57 -11.79 -10.30
CA LEU A 241 -7.10 -10.98 -9.22
C LEU A 241 -6.65 -11.58 -7.90
N LEU A 242 -6.03 -10.77 -7.07
CA LEU A 242 -5.55 -11.10 -5.74
C LEU A 242 -6.34 -10.26 -4.73
N ALA A 243 -7.01 -10.92 -3.80
CA ALA A 243 -7.80 -10.24 -2.79
C ALA A 243 -7.49 -10.81 -1.40
N PHE A 244 -7.78 -10.00 -0.40
CA PHE A 244 -7.58 -10.32 1.02
C PHE A 244 -8.86 -10.02 1.80
N GLN A 245 -9.05 -10.71 2.91
CA GLN A 245 -10.08 -10.38 3.86
C GLN A 245 -9.54 -9.35 4.86
N SER A 246 -10.34 -8.34 5.17
CA SER A 246 -10.04 -7.33 6.18
C SER A 246 -11.24 -7.14 7.13
N PRO A 247 -11.06 -6.43 8.25
CA PRO A 247 -12.18 -6.07 9.15
C PRO A 247 -13.31 -5.32 8.46
N LEU A 248 -13.03 -4.60 7.38
CA LEU A 248 -14.02 -3.81 6.64
C LEU A 248 -14.71 -4.58 5.51
N GLY A 249 -14.15 -5.73 5.08
CA GLY A 249 -14.67 -6.49 3.94
C GLY A 249 -13.57 -7.16 3.12
N GLY A 250 -13.80 -7.33 1.82
CA GLY A 250 -12.81 -7.87 0.90
C GLY A 250 -11.98 -6.74 0.25
N TYR A 251 -10.69 -6.74 0.46
CA TYR A 251 -9.76 -5.83 -0.22
C TYR A 251 -9.27 -6.46 -1.52
N ILE A 252 -9.51 -5.80 -2.65
CA ILE A 252 -8.95 -6.17 -3.95
C ILE A 252 -7.59 -5.48 -4.07
N ASP A 253 -6.54 -6.22 -3.82
CA ASP A 253 -5.17 -5.70 -3.82
C ASP A 253 -4.64 -5.54 -5.25
N THR A 254 -4.76 -6.60 -6.04
CA THR A 254 -4.23 -6.63 -7.40
C THR A 254 -5.30 -7.08 -8.38
N LEU A 255 -5.53 -6.32 -9.43
CA LEU A 255 -6.27 -6.74 -10.62
C LEU A 255 -5.39 -6.51 -11.84
N SER A 256 -4.86 -7.57 -12.42
CA SER A 256 -4.03 -7.52 -13.61
C SER A 256 -4.75 -8.08 -14.82
N VAL A 257 -4.67 -7.36 -15.94
CA VAL A 257 -5.09 -7.86 -17.25
C VAL A 257 -4.02 -7.49 -18.27
N ARG A 258 -3.38 -8.51 -18.86
CA ARG A 258 -2.33 -8.30 -19.86
C ARG A 258 -2.90 -7.64 -21.12
N ARG A 259 -2.11 -6.83 -21.79
CA ARG A 259 -2.51 -6.00 -22.94
C ARG A 259 -3.31 -6.77 -24.03
N PRO A 260 -2.94 -8.00 -24.48
CA PRO A 260 -3.67 -8.72 -25.52
C PRO A 260 -5.12 -9.08 -25.15
N TRP A 261 -5.44 -9.12 -23.84
CA TRP A 261 -6.77 -9.49 -23.33
C TRP A 261 -7.57 -8.31 -22.79
N ARG A 262 -7.03 -7.08 -22.83
CA ARG A 262 -7.76 -5.86 -22.45
C ARG A 262 -8.94 -5.58 -23.38
N GLY A 263 -9.95 -4.89 -22.88
CA GLY A 263 -11.14 -4.51 -23.65
C GLY A 263 -12.12 -5.65 -23.96
N ARG A 264 -11.84 -6.88 -23.52
CA ARG A 264 -12.68 -8.06 -23.77
C ARG A 264 -13.62 -8.43 -22.61
N GLY A 265 -13.66 -7.64 -21.54
CA GLY A 265 -14.50 -7.92 -20.35
C GLY A 265 -13.85 -8.81 -19.30
N LEU A 266 -12.58 -9.20 -19.46
CA LEU A 266 -11.87 -10.10 -18.53
C LEU A 266 -11.77 -9.52 -17.11
N GLY A 267 -11.36 -8.25 -16.96
CA GLY A 267 -11.29 -7.59 -15.64
C GLY A 267 -12.65 -7.52 -14.94
N ARG A 268 -13.74 -7.30 -15.71
CA ARG A 268 -15.10 -7.34 -15.19
C ARG A 268 -15.50 -8.73 -14.70
N ALA A 269 -15.12 -9.77 -15.42
CA ALA A 269 -15.41 -11.14 -15.03
C ALA A 269 -14.66 -11.52 -13.73
N LEU A 270 -13.38 -11.17 -13.63
CA LEU A 270 -12.57 -11.39 -12.44
C LEU A 270 -13.16 -10.68 -11.21
N LEU A 271 -13.55 -9.40 -11.33
CA LEU A 271 -14.17 -8.66 -10.23
C LEU A 271 -15.48 -9.29 -9.76
N ARG A 272 -16.36 -9.66 -10.71
CA ARG A 272 -17.64 -10.30 -10.37
C ARG A 272 -17.46 -11.65 -9.70
N GLU A 273 -16.48 -12.42 -10.10
CA GLU A 273 -16.11 -13.69 -9.46
C GLU A 273 -15.64 -13.45 -8.01
N ALA A 274 -14.77 -12.45 -7.82
CA ALA A 274 -14.32 -12.07 -6.48
C ALA A 274 -15.47 -11.59 -5.60
N PHE A 275 -16.34 -10.72 -6.11
CA PHE A 275 -17.50 -10.22 -5.36
C PHE A 275 -18.46 -11.36 -4.97
N ALA A 276 -18.70 -12.33 -5.86
CA ALA A 276 -19.53 -13.49 -5.55
C ALA A 276 -18.95 -14.32 -4.40
N GLU A 277 -17.65 -14.55 -4.40
CA GLU A 277 -16.98 -15.27 -3.32
C GLU A 277 -16.98 -14.50 -2.01
N LEU A 278 -16.63 -13.21 -2.03
CA LEU A 278 -16.62 -12.35 -0.84
C LEU A 278 -18.00 -12.31 -0.20
N ARG A 279 -19.07 -12.18 -1.02
CA ARG A 279 -20.44 -12.27 -0.55
C ARG A 279 -20.80 -13.65 0.03
N ARG A 280 -20.35 -14.74 -0.61
CA ARG A 280 -20.56 -16.11 -0.11
C ARG A 280 -19.94 -16.32 1.28
N ARG A 281 -18.85 -15.61 1.57
CA ARG A 281 -18.19 -15.56 2.88
C ARG A 281 -18.89 -14.63 3.88
N GLY A 282 -19.94 -13.94 3.47
CA GLY A 282 -20.71 -13.02 4.32
C GLY A 282 -20.04 -11.66 4.51
N LEU A 283 -19.06 -11.30 3.67
CA LEU A 283 -18.44 -9.98 3.76
C LEU A 283 -19.39 -8.90 3.23
N PRO A 284 -19.52 -7.76 3.94
CA PRO A 284 -20.51 -6.74 3.61
C PRO A 284 -20.17 -5.94 2.36
N ARG A 285 -18.88 -5.80 2.04
CA ARG A 285 -18.37 -4.98 0.94
C ARG A 285 -17.10 -5.51 0.33
N ALA A 286 -16.78 -5.04 -0.89
CA ALA A 286 -15.45 -5.11 -1.47
C ALA A 286 -14.93 -3.69 -1.75
N TYR A 287 -13.61 -3.49 -1.62
CA TYR A 287 -12.99 -2.18 -1.84
C TYR A 287 -11.58 -2.31 -2.42
N LEU A 288 -11.09 -1.23 -3.01
CA LEU A 288 -9.76 -1.12 -3.59
C LEU A 288 -9.25 0.33 -3.60
N GLY A 289 -7.95 0.49 -3.81
CA GLY A 289 -7.32 1.75 -4.16
C GLY A 289 -7.05 1.82 -5.67
N VAL A 290 -7.22 3.00 -6.28
CA VAL A 290 -6.92 3.22 -7.69
C VAL A 290 -6.34 4.60 -7.93
N ASP A 291 -5.29 4.67 -8.74
CA ASP A 291 -4.75 5.92 -9.24
C ASP A 291 -5.80 6.67 -10.08
N SER A 292 -6.14 7.90 -9.68
CA SER A 292 -7.13 8.73 -10.36
C SER A 292 -6.77 9.05 -11.82
N GLU A 293 -5.49 9.02 -12.16
CA GLU A 293 -4.95 9.28 -13.49
C GLU A 293 -4.50 8.00 -14.22
N ASN A 294 -4.99 6.83 -13.78
CA ASN A 294 -4.63 5.55 -14.39
C ASN A 294 -4.94 5.54 -15.90
N PRO A 295 -3.91 5.37 -16.78
CA PRO A 295 -4.08 5.48 -18.23
C PRO A 295 -4.84 4.31 -18.84
N THR A 296 -5.06 3.21 -18.10
CA THR A 296 -5.68 1.99 -18.63
C THR A 296 -7.22 2.02 -18.66
N GLY A 297 -7.83 3.10 -18.16
CA GLY A 297 -9.29 3.21 -18.05
C GLY A 297 -9.88 2.38 -16.89
N ALA A 298 -9.10 2.10 -15.87
CA ALA A 298 -9.49 1.29 -14.71
C ALA A 298 -10.74 1.86 -14.00
N MET A 299 -10.89 3.17 -13.90
CA MET A 299 -12.07 3.80 -13.31
C MET A 299 -13.37 3.34 -13.97
N GLY A 300 -13.45 3.40 -15.31
CA GLY A 300 -14.63 2.95 -16.05
C GLY A 300 -14.92 1.46 -15.87
N LEU A 301 -13.88 0.63 -15.70
CA LEU A 301 -14.04 -0.78 -15.36
C LEU A 301 -14.71 -0.93 -13.98
N TYR A 302 -14.20 -0.28 -12.95
CA TYR A 302 -14.72 -0.39 -11.58
C TYR A 302 -16.15 0.16 -11.48
N GLU A 303 -16.44 1.29 -12.09
CA GLU A 303 -17.80 1.86 -12.16
C GLU A 303 -18.77 0.90 -12.88
N SER A 304 -18.31 0.19 -13.93
CA SER A 304 -19.13 -0.76 -14.69
C SER A 304 -19.55 -2.00 -13.91
N VAL A 305 -18.90 -2.29 -12.80
CA VAL A 305 -19.27 -3.38 -11.86
C VAL A 305 -19.98 -2.88 -10.61
N GLY A 306 -20.25 -1.57 -10.53
CA GLY A 306 -21.01 -0.97 -9.44
C GLY A 306 -20.17 -0.36 -8.33
N MET A 307 -18.83 -0.37 -8.42
CA MET A 307 -17.98 0.32 -7.44
C MET A 307 -18.14 1.84 -7.55
N ARG A 308 -18.01 2.53 -6.44
CA ARG A 308 -18.13 3.99 -6.37
C ARG A 308 -17.01 4.58 -5.51
N PRO A 309 -16.54 5.79 -5.82
CA PRO A 309 -15.61 6.50 -4.98
C PRO A 309 -16.19 6.72 -3.58
N LYS A 310 -15.40 6.40 -2.57
CA LYS A 310 -15.65 6.74 -1.18
C LYS A 310 -14.92 8.06 -0.86
N ARG A 311 -15.44 8.84 0.09
CA ARG A 311 -14.73 10.01 0.61
C ARG A 311 -13.38 9.59 1.17
N GLY A 312 -12.40 10.44 1.01
CA GLY A 312 -11.09 10.26 1.58
C GLY A 312 -10.07 9.70 0.60
N SER A 313 -9.74 10.51 -0.40
CA SER A 313 -8.63 10.22 -1.31
C SER A 313 -7.29 10.29 -0.60
N HIS A 314 -6.36 9.44 -1.00
CA HIS A 314 -4.97 9.55 -0.60
C HIS A 314 -4.19 10.39 -1.60
N LEU A 315 -3.44 11.35 -1.08
CA LEU A 315 -2.56 12.22 -1.85
C LEU A 315 -1.12 11.77 -1.67
N VAL A 316 -0.39 11.73 -2.77
CA VAL A 316 1.05 11.50 -2.79
C VAL A 316 1.77 12.82 -2.97
N TYR A 317 2.74 13.05 -2.14
CA TYR A 317 3.67 14.17 -2.21
C TYR A 317 5.07 13.64 -2.40
N GLU A 318 5.89 14.32 -3.19
CA GLU A 318 7.28 13.94 -3.44
C GLU A 318 8.24 15.09 -3.27
N LYS A 319 9.47 14.74 -2.92
CA LYS A 319 10.59 15.67 -2.80
C LYS A 319 11.84 15.03 -3.36
N ASP A 320 12.56 15.75 -4.21
CA ASP A 320 13.88 15.34 -4.65
C ASP A 320 14.85 15.38 -3.47
N LEU A 321 15.60 14.31 -3.31
CA LEU A 321 16.67 14.25 -2.32
C LEU A 321 17.95 14.83 -2.91
N PRO A 322 18.78 15.54 -2.11
CA PRO A 322 20.06 16.03 -2.58
C PRO A 322 20.88 14.84 -3.09
N GLY A 323 21.35 14.96 -4.33
CA GLY A 323 22.28 13.99 -4.92
C GLY A 323 23.52 13.87 -4.05
N GLY A 324 23.98 12.65 -3.77
CA GLY A 324 25.24 12.40 -3.08
C GLY A 324 26.46 12.82 -3.89
#